data_dc5e7ee6736109e9f45489e4bf25df2b
#
_entry.id   dc5e7ee6736109e9f45489e4bf25df2b
#
_cell.length_a   1.000
_cell.length_b   1.000
_cell.length_c   1.000
_cell.angle_alpha   90.00
_cell.angle_beta   90.00
_cell.angle_gamma   90.00
#
_symmetry.space_group_name_H-M   'P 1'
#
loop_
_entity.id
_entity.type
_entity.pdbx_description
1 polymer ?
#
loop_
_entity_poly.entity_id
_entity_poly.type
_entity_poly.pdbx_seq_one_letter_code
_entity_poly.pdbx_strand_id
1 'polypeptide(L)'
;MRGLSLLDSDLLYVGNATNKKLYSMGIRTIGDLAKSDETLLVRKLGKMGSILWAFANGYDESPVKLENTSAPVKSVGNSTTTPRGMETDEDVKIVLYILAESVAARLRENGFRCRTVEISVRDKELFHFSKQVKLQNASNITKEIAEAGYRLYKDNYRLSADDKELKSSRPEFFQKPLRSIGIRGTDLVTDYFWEQLDMFMDPQAREKQMKMDETVDIIRKRFGFYSVQRGLMYRDRILSACDTKSDHTVHPHGYFG
;
A
#
# COMPACT_ATOMS: atom_id res chain seq x y z
N MET A 1 3.80 14.77 -37.67
CA MET A 1 3.35 16.11 -37.21
C MET A 1 1.97 16.15 -36.52
N ARG A 2 1.24 15.04 -36.36
CA ARG A 2 -0.08 15.04 -35.65
C ARG A 2 -0.01 15.15 -34.12
N GLY A 3 1.12 14.87 -33.49
CA GLY A 3 1.24 14.89 -32.02
C GLY A 3 1.39 16.27 -31.37
N LEU A 4 1.79 17.30 -32.11
CA LEU A 4 2.06 18.64 -31.58
C LEU A 4 0.80 19.44 -31.23
N SER A 5 -0.37 19.03 -31.72
CA SER A 5 -1.67 19.65 -31.40
C SER A 5 -2.47 18.91 -30.34
N LEU A 6 -1.95 17.76 -29.84
CA LEU A 6 -2.57 17.03 -28.73
C LEU A 6 -2.45 17.84 -27.43
N LEU A 7 -3.41 17.64 -26.54
CA LEU A 7 -3.39 18.28 -25.22
C LEU A 7 -2.18 17.73 -24.43
N ASP A 8 -1.60 18.56 -23.60
CA ASP A 8 -0.54 18.15 -22.67
C ASP A 8 -0.99 17.02 -21.74
N SER A 9 -2.28 16.96 -21.40
CA SER A 9 -2.90 15.89 -20.60
C SER A 9 -2.87 14.51 -21.25
N ASP A 10 -2.66 14.42 -22.56
CA ASP A 10 -2.54 13.16 -23.31
C ASP A 10 -1.12 12.56 -23.22
N LEU A 11 -0.17 13.34 -22.71
CA LEU A 11 1.20 12.87 -22.50
C LEU A 11 1.29 11.99 -21.24
N LEU A 12 2.04 10.90 -21.37
CA LEU A 12 2.31 10.00 -20.24
C LEU A 12 2.90 10.79 -19.05
N TYR A 13 2.43 10.47 -17.84
CA TYR A 13 2.76 11.14 -16.56
C TYR A 13 2.19 12.56 -16.37
N VAL A 14 1.38 13.07 -17.26
CA VAL A 14 0.65 14.32 -17.07
C VAL A 14 -0.74 14.02 -16.46
N GLY A 15 -0.80 13.93 -15.14
CA GLY A 15 -2.07 13.86 -14.41
C GLY A 15 -2.64 15.25 -14.12
N ASN A 16 -3.84 15.31 -13.53
CA ASN A 16 -4.57 16.55 -13.26
C ASN A 16 -3.76 17.63 -12.52
N ALA A 17 -2.92 17.25 -11.58
CA ALA A 17 -2.09 18.20 -10.82
C ALA A 17 -0.96 18.80 -11.69
N THR A 18 -0.32 17.98 -12.51
CA THR A 18 0.73 18.41 -13.45
C THR A 18 0.11 19.30 -14.54
N ASN A 19 -1.01 18.88 -15.10
CA ASN A 19 -1.77 19.67 -16.10
C ASN A 19 -2.09 21.07 -15.59
N LYS A 20 -2.65 21.20 -14.38
CA LYS A 20 -2.91 22.52 -13.77
C LYS A 20 -1.66 23.39 -13.67
N LYS A 21 -0.52 22.82 -13.34
CA LYS A 21 0.76 23.56 -13.29
C LYS A 21 1.22 23.99 -14.67
N LEU A 22 1.16 23.11 -15.66
CA LEU A 22 1.49 23.43 -17.06
C LEU A 22 0.58 24.52 -17.59
N TYR A 23 -0.72 24.39 -17.37
CA TYR A 23 -1.71 25.39 -17.76
C TYR A 23 -1.43 26.78 -17.16
N SER A 24 -0.99 26.84 -15.89
CA SER A 24 -0.62 28.10 -15.22
C SER A 24 0.66 28.74 -15.83
N MET A 25 1.45 27.98 -16.58
CA MET A 25 2.62 28.46 -17.33
C MET A 25 2.29 28.78 -18.81
N GLY A 26 1.02 28.69 -19.21
CA GLY A 26 0.57 28.92 -20.58
C GLY A 26 0.79 27.74 -21.52
N ILE A 27 1.21 26.58 -21.01
CA ILE A 27 1.45 25.35 -21.77
C ILE A 27 0.15 24.57 -21.85
N ARG A 28 -0.40 24.35 -23.03
CA ARG A 28 -1.69 23.70 -23.27
C ARG A 28 -1.59 22.50 -24.18
N THR A 29 -0.53 22.41 -24.94
CA THR A 29 -0.30 21.32 -25.89
C THR A 29 1.08 20.69 -25.71
N ILE A 30 1.24 19.48 -26.19
CA ILE A 30 2.55 18.80 -26.24
C ILE A 30 3.56 19.66 -27.04
N GLY A 31 3.08 20.37 -28.08
CA GLY A 31 3.92 21.27 -28.85
C GLY A 31 4.38 22.51 -28.08
N ASP A 32 3.53 23.07 -27.20
CA ASP A 32 3.95 24.16 -26.32
C ASP A 32 4.99 23.67 -25.31
N LEU A 33 4.80 22.47 -24.77
CA LEU A 33 5.72 21.83 -23.82
C LEU A 33 7.10 21.57 -24.46
N ALA A 34 7.11 21.07 -25.68
CA ALA A 34 8.34 20.82 -26.45
C ALA A 34 9.15 22.10 -26.71
N LYS A 35 8.48 23.23 -26.91
CA LYS A 35 9.10 24.54 -27.15
C LYS A 35 9.47 25.30 -25.86
N SER A 36 9.05 24.80 -24.72
CA SER A 36 9.31 25.45 -23.43
C SER A 36 10.77 25.32 -23.01
N ASP A 37 11.21 26.24 -22.16
CA ASP A 37 12.53 26.13 -21.53
C ASP A 37 12.56 25.00 -20.51
N GLU A 38 13.44 24.02 -20.74
CA GLU A 38 13.65 22.89 -19.83
C GLU A 38 13.98 23.34 -18.41
N THR A 39 14.81 24.38 -18.25
CA THR A 39 15.22 24.85 -16.92
C THR A 39 14.02 25.42 -16.13
N LEU A 40 13.08 26.04 -16.79
CA LEU A 40 11.83 26.53 -16.19
C LEU A 40 10.95 25.35 -15.74
N LEU A 41 10.85 24.31 -16.57
CA LEU A 41 10.08 23.11 -16.27
C LEU A 41 10.68 22.35 -15.06
N VAL A 42 12.01 22.19 -15.02
CA VAL A 42 12.71 21.56 -13.91
C VAL A 42 12.49 22.34 -12.60
N ARG A 43 12.55 23.67 -12.65
CA ARG A 43 12.30 24.50 -11.48
C ARG A 43 10.88 24.35 -10.92
N LYS A 44 9.87 24.13 -11.77
CA LYS A 44 8.45 24.00 -11.39
C LYS A 44 7.97 22.59 -11.09
N LEU A 45 8.53 21.60 -11.78
CA LEU A 45 8.09 20.20 -11.75
C LEU A 45 9.18 19.24 -11.24
N GLY A 46 10.37 19.74 -10.91
CA GLY A 46 11.51 18.92 -10.52
C GLY A 46 11.99 18.03 -11.68
N LYS A 47 12.55 16.87 -11.37
CA LYS A 47 13.03 15.89 -12.36
C LYS A 47 11.99 15.56 -13.45
N MET A 48 10.69 15.59 -13.07
CA MET A 48 9.62 15.34 -14.05
C MET A 48 9.55 16.39 -15.15
N GLY A 49 10.01 17.62 -14.90
CA GLY A 49 10.04 18.67 -15.90
C GLY A 49 10.94 18.32 -17.09
N SER A 50 12.16 17.82 -16.82
CA SER A 50 13.10 17.36 -17.85
C SER A 50 12.55 16.17 -18.64
N ILE A 51 11.94 15.20 -17.94
CA ILE A 51 11.37 14.01 -18.56
C ILE A 51 10.21 14.37 -19.50
N LEU A 52 9.29 15.21 -19.04
CA LEU A 52 8.16 15.63 -19.85
C LEU A 52 8.59 16.45 -21.07
N TRP A 53 9.63 17.28 -20.90
CA TRP A 53 10.23 18.02 -22.01
C TRP A 53 10.84 17.06 -23.06
N ALA A 54 11.61 16.05 -22.61
CA ALA A 54 12.19 15.04 -23.48
C ALA A 54 11.10 14.27 -24.25
N PHE A 55 10.06 13.81 -23.56
CA PHE A 55 8.93 13.10 -24.19
C PHE A 55 8.18 13.97 -25.20
N ALA A 56 7.96 15.25 -24.86
CA ALA A 56 7.31 16.18 -25.78
C ALA A 56 8.13 16.42 -27.06
N ASN A 57 9.47 16.32 -26.98
CA ASN A 57 10.39 16.38 -28.12
C ASN A 57 10.62 15.03 -28.82
N GLY A 58 9.94 13.95 -28.36
CA GLY A 58 10.04 12.62 -28.95
C GLY A 58 11.27 11.83 -28.49
N TYR A 59 11.93 12.26 -27.43
CA TYR A 59 13.06 11.53 -26.84
C TYR A 59 12.56 10.59 -25.76
N ASP A 60 12.67 9.30 -25.99
CA ASP A 60 12.42 8.25 -25.01
C ASP A 60 13.51 7.17 -25.13
N GLU A 61 14.38 7.11 -24.15
CA GLU A 61 15.47 6.13 -24.08
C GLU A 61 15.12 4.93 -23.17
N SER A 62 13.84 4.73 -22.89
CA SER A 62 13.39 3.63 -22.03
C SER A 62 13.82 2.29 -22.61
N PRO A 63 14.57 1.47 -21.87
CA PRO A 63 14.96 0.17 -22.37
C PRO A 63 13.75 -0.74 -22.47
N VAL A 64 13.60 -1.40 -23.62
CA VAL A 64 12.66 -2.50 -23.78
C VAL A 64 13.23 -3.69 -23.00
N LYS A 65 12.60 -4.03 -21.88
CA LYS A 65 13.02 -5.17 -21.05
C LYS A 65 12.53 -6.47 -21.66
N LEU A 66 13.33 -7.53 -21.55
CA LEU A 66 12.89 -8.88 -21.87
C LEU A 66 11.75 -9.27 -20.92
N GLU A 67 10.77 -10.01 -21.42
CA GLU A 67 9.55 -10.42 -20.67
C GLU A 67 9.87 -11.09 -19.32
N ASN A 68 10.98 -11.80 -19.21
CA ASN A 68 11.39 -12.52 -18.00
C ASN A 68 12.33 -11.73 -17.08
N THR A 69 12.59 -10.45 -17.36
CA THR A 69 13.44 -9.62 -16.50
C THR A 69 12.55 -8.89 -15.47
N SER A 70 12.09 -9.60 -14.46
CA SER A 70 11.35 -8.97 -13.36
C SER A 70 12.30 -8.27 -12.40
N ALA A 71 11.98 -7.02 -12.06
CA ALA A 71 12.66 -6.35 -10.97
C ALA A 71 12.40 -7.07 -9.64
N PRO A 72 13.35 -7.12 -8.70
CA PRO A 72 13.13 -7.77 -7.42
C PRO A 72 11.95 -7.14 -6.70
N VAL A 73 11.07 -7.99 -6.13
CA VAL A 73 9.92 -7.55 -5.35
C VAL A 73 10.42 -6.85 -4.09
N LYS A 74 10.10 -5.58 -3.91
CA LYS A 74 10.54 -4.77 -2.75
C LYS A 74 9.55 -4.80 -1.59
N SER A 75 8.28 -5.01 -1.87
CA SER A 75 7.21 -5.02 -0.87
C SER A 75 5.99 -5.77 -1.36
N VAL A 76 5.20 -6.28 -0.43
CA VAL A 76 3.87 -6.86 -0.67
C VAL A 76 2.88 -6.11 0.22
N GLY A 77 1.88 -5.47 -0.36
CA GLY A 77 0.90 -4.69 0.38
C GLY A 77 -0.49 -4.80 -0.23
N ASN A 78 -1.48 -4.46 0.59
CA ASN A 78 -2.86 -4.32 0.18
C ASN A 78 -3.54 -3.20 0.96
N SER A 79 -4.51 -2.55 0.33
CA SER A 79 -5.30 -1.48 0.94
C SER A 79 -6.72 -1.53 0.44
N THR A 80 -7.67 -1.06 1.24
CA THR A 80 -9.06 -0.98 0.83
C THR A 80 -9.72 0.29 1.31
N THR A 81 -10.68 0.77 0.51
CA THR A 81 -11.66 1.77 0.94
C THR A 81 -12.89 1.00 1.40
N THR A 82 -13.24 1.15 2.67
CA THR A 82 -14.32 0.38 3.27
C THR A 82 -15.70 0.88 2.80
N PRO A 83 -16.70 -0.01 2.66
CA PRO A 83 -18.06 0.35 2.24
C PRO A 83 -18.73 1.34 3.19
N ARG A 84 -18.42 1.28 4.47
CA ARG A 84 -18.77 2.26 5.50
C ARG A 84 -17.53 2.75 6.22
N GLY A 85 -17.58 3.92 6.85
CA GLY A 85 -16.48 4.39 7.69
C GLY A 85 -16.20 3.42 8.84
N MET A 86 -14.93 3.24 9.18
CA MET A 86 -14.51 2.54 10.39
C MET A 86 -14.61 3.52 11.56
N GLU A 87 -15.51 3.26 12.50
CA GLU A 87 -15.86 4.17 13.60
C GLU A 87 -15.29 3.70 14.94
N THR A 88 -14.95 2.41 15.02
CA THR A 88 -14.42 1.78 16.23
C THR A 88 -13.06 1.13 15.98
N ASP A 89 -12.29 0.96 17.04
CA ASP A 89 -11.03 0.20 17.02
C ASP A 89 -11.24 -1.25 16.54
N GLU A 90 -12.41 -1.81 16.82
CA GLU A 90 -12.79 -3.14 16.36
C GLU A 90 -13.01 -3.20 14.86
N ASP A 91 -13.63 -2.18 14.28
CA ASP A 91 -13.77 -2.05 12.81
C ASP A 91 -12.40 -2.07 12.13
N VAL A 92 -11.48 -1.27 12.66
CA VAL A 92 -10.10 -1.19 12.15
C VAL A 92 -9.39 -2.54 12.29
N LYS A 93 -9.57 -3.22 13.41
CA LYS A 93 -8.99 -4.54 13.65
C LYS A 93 -9.50 -5.57 12.64
N ILE A 94 -10.81 -5.61 12.36
CA ILE A 94 -11.42 -6.49 11.36
C ILE A 94 -10.75 -6.28 10.00
N VAL A 95 -10.72 -5.04 9.52
CA VAL A 95 -10.19 -4.73 8.18
C VAL A 95 -8.68 -5.01 8.11
N LEU A 96 -7.91 -4.66 9.15
CA LEU A 96 -6.48 -4.97 9.19
C LEU A 96 -6.20 -6.48 9.12
N TYR A 97 -6.98 -7.30 9.79
CA TYR A 97 -6.81 -8.75 9.73
C TYR A 97 -7.13 -9.32 8.34
N ILE A 98 -8.16 -8.80 7.67
CA ILE A 98 -8.50 -9.19 6.28
C ILE A 98 -7.34 -8.84 5.34
N LEU A 99 -6.82 -7.63 5.44
CA LEU A 99 -5.70 -7.19 4.62
C LEU A 99 -4.41 -7.97 4.93
N ALA A 100 -4.14 -8.22 6.21
CA ALA A 100 -2.97 -8.99 6.64
C ALA A 100 -3.03 -10.44 6.14
N GLU A 101 -4.20 -11.08 6.10
CA GLU A 101 -4.37 -12.40 5.49
C GLU A 101 -3.99 -12.39 4.01
N SER A 102 -4.44 -11.39 3.26
CA SER A 102 -4.07 -11.24 1.84
C SER A 102 -2.57 -11.02 1.65
N VAL A 103 -1.96 -10.14 2.44
CA VAL A 103 -0.52 -9.84 2.37
C VAL A 103 0.32 -11.05 2.76
N ALA A 104 -0.02 -11.70 3.89
CA ALA A 104 0.70 -12.86 4.41
C ALA A 104 0.63 -14.06 3.45
N ALA A 105 -0.56 -14.34 2.88
CA ALA A 105 -0.73 -15.41 1.90
C ALA A 105 0.15 -15.17 0.66
N ARG A 106 0.20 -13.93 0.15
CA ARG A 106 1.06 -13.57 -0.99
C ARG A 106 2.55 -13.63 -0.66
N LEU A 107 2.95 -13.29 0.56
CA LEU A 107 4.33 -13.48 1.01
C LEU A 107 4.71 -14.97 0.99
N ARG A 108 3.86 -15.84 1.57
CA ARG A 108 4.08 -17.31 1.57
C ARG A 108 4.10 -17.90 0.17
N GLU A 109 3.15 -17.50 -0.69
CA GLU A 109 3.06 -17.96 -2.07
C GLU A 109 4.33 -17.66 -2.89
N ASN A 110 5.00 -16.55 -2.59
CA ASN A 110 6.21 -16.13 -3.28
C ASN A 110 7.51 -16.46 -2.51
N GLY A 111 7.44 -17.20 -1.40
CA GLY A 111 8.60 -17.59 -0.61
C GLY A 111 9.30 -16.43 0.08
N PHE A 112 8.55 -15.41 0.51
CA PHE A 112 9.06 -14.22 1.19
C PHE A 112 8.60 -14.13 2.63
N ARG A 113 9.40 -13.44 3.45
CA ARG A 113 9.05 -12.90 4.76
C ARG A 113 9.36 -11.42 4.79
N CYS A 114 8.57 -10.62 5.50
CA CYS A 114 8.84 -9.21 5.69
C CYS A 114 9.48 -8.95 7.05
N ARG A 115 10.45 -8.04 7.09
CA ARG A 115 11.06 -7.55 8.34
C ARG A 115 10.39 -6.32 8.89
N THR A 116 9.66 -5.60 8.05
CA THR A 116 9.03 -4.35 8.40
C THR A 116 7.57 -4.37 7.97
N VAL A 117 6.68 -3.97 8.86
CA VAL A 117 5.26 -3.78 8.58
C VAL A 117 4.97 -2.28 8.56
N GLU A 118 4.31 -1.84 7.51
CA GLU A 118 3.82 -0.47 7.33
C GLU A 118 2.30 -0.48 7.30
N ILE A 119 1.68 0.52 7.93
CA ILE A 119 0.27 0.86 7.71
C ILE A 119 0.13 2.20 7.03
N SER A 120 -0.90 2.35 6.22
CA SER A 120 -1.35 3.61 5.67
C SER A 120 -2.82 3.81 6.06
N VAL A 121 -3.16 5.00 6.52
CA VAL A 121 -4.49 5.32 7.04
C VAL A 121 -4.98 6.60 6.41
N ARG A 122 -6.26 6.64 6.04
CA ARG A 122 -6.92 7.85 5.52
C ARG A 122 -8.29 8.01 6.15
N ASP A 123 -8.58 9.19 6.64
CA ASP A 123 -9.87 9.54 7.21
C ASP A 123 -10.90 10.02 6.16
N LYS A 124 -12.10 10.38 6.60
CA LYS A 124 -13.18 10.91 5.74
C LYS A 124 -12.85 12.28 5.13
N GLU A 125 -11.97 13.06 5.74
CA GLU A 125 -11.51 14.35 5.23
C GLU A 125 -10.29 14.24 4.32
N LEU A 126 -9.87 13.01 4.01
CA LEU A 126 -8.72 12.66 3.18
C LEU A 126 -7.36 12.96 3.85
N PHE A 127 -7.33 13.26 5.15
CA PHE A 127 -6.08 13.28 5.88
C PHE A 127 -5.47 11.88 5.86
N HIS A 128 -4.20 11.81 5.54
CA HIS A 128 -3.47 10.55 5.33
C HIS A 128 -2.15 10.57 6.07
N PHE A 129 -1.84 9.45 6.70
CA PHE A 129 -0.49 9.19 7.22
C PHE A 129 -0.10 7.74 6.98
N SER A 130 1.20 7.48 7.01
CA SER A 130 1.76 6.13 7.07
C SER A 130 2.77 6.01 8.20
N LYS A 131 2.86 4.83 8.78
CA LYS A 131 3.79 4.47 9.84
C LYS A 131 4.25 3.05 9.65
N GLN A 132 5.50 2.80 10.05
CA GLN A 132 6.09 1.48 9.94
C GLN A 132 6.78 1.06 11.24
N VAL A 133 6.88 -0.24 11.43
CA VAL A 133 7.62 -0.85 12.55
C VAL A 133 8.43 -2.04 12.03
N LYS A 134 9.66 -2.15 12.51
CA LYS A 134 10.47 -3.33 12.27
C LYS A 134 10.01 -4.45 13.19
N LEU A 135 9.77 -5.62 12.61
CA LEU A 135 9.46 -6.84 13.36
C LEU A 135 10.72 -7.34 14.05
N GLN A 136 10.54 -8.04 15.14
CA GLN A 136 11.62 -8.70 15.88
C GLN A 136 12.26 -9.79 15.04
N ASN A 137 11.42 -10.59 14.35
CA ASN A 137 11.83 -11.60 13.38
C ASN A 137 11.09 -11.40 12.07
N ALA A 138 11.72 -11.77 10.95
CA ALA A 138 11.04 -11.75 9.66
C ALA A 138 9.82 -12.69 9.66
N SER A 139 8.71 -12.23 9.14
CA SER A 139 7.45 -12.97 9.24
C SER A 139 6.63 -12.96 7.95
N ASN A 140 5.94 -14.07 7.72
CA ASN A 140 4.83 -14.21 6.80
C ASN A 140 3.59 -14.79 7.51
N ILE A 141 3.59 -14.72 8.86
CA ILE A 141 2.48 -15.18 9.71
C ILE A 141 1.45 -14.07 9.81
N THR A 142 0.23 -14.39 9.42
CA THR A 142 -0.88 -13.43 9.38
C THR A 142 -1.09 -12.70 10.71
N LYS A 143 -1.04 -13.43 11.83
CA LYS A 143 -1.25 -12.85 13.16
C LYS A 143 -0.17 -11.83 13.52
N GLU A 144 1.10 -12.14 13.28
CA GLU A 144 2.22 -11.24 13.59
C GLU A 144 2.14 -9.94 12.78
N ILE A 145 1.80 -10.03 11.49
CA ILE A 145 1.63 -8.87 10.61
C ILE A 145 0.42 -8.04 11.05
N ALA A 146 -0.72 -8.68 11.33
CA ALA A 146 -1.94 -8.00 11.75
C ALA A 146 -1.77 -7.28 13.10
N GLU A 147 -1.14 -7.94 14.08
CA GLU A 147 -0.89 -7.36 15.41
C GLU A 147 0.10 -6.20 15.36
N ALA A 148 1.15 -6.30 14.53
CA ALA A 148 2.07 -5.19 14.30
C ALA A 148 1.36 -3.99 13.68
N GLY A 149 0.52 -4.23 12.66
CA GLY A 149 -0.29 -3.18 12.04
C GLY A 149 -1.30 -2.56 13.01
N TYR A 150 -1.98 -3.37 13.80
CA TYR A 150 -2.94 -2.88 14.79
C TYR A 150 -2.27 -2.09 15.92
N ARG A 151 -1.07 -2.48 16.37
CA ARG A 151 -0.27 -1.73 17.34
C ARG A 151 0.10 -0.36 16.77
N LEU A 152 0.64 -0.31 15.54
CA LEU A 152 0.94 0.96 14.86
C LEU A 152 -0.27 1.88 14.78
N TYR A 153 -1.45 1.31 14.49
CA TYR A 153 -2.70 2.07 14.50
C TYR A 153 -2.99 2.62 15.90
N LYS A 154 -2.99 1.79 16.92
CA LYS A 154 -3.30 2.19 18.31
C LYS A 154 -2.34 3.24 18.87
N ASP A 155 -1.06 3.18 18.49
CA ASP A 155 -0.03 4.10 18.98
C ASP A 155 -0.11 5.48 18.28
N ASN A 156 -0.66 5.54 17.07
CA ASN A 156 -0.64 6.75 16.25
C ASN A 156 -2.03 7.33 15.92
N TYR A 157 -3.09 6.53 16.06
CA TYR A 157 -4.46 6.94 15.74
C TYR A 157 -5.44 6.17 16.63
N ARG A 158 -6.26 6.89 17.38
CA ARG A 158 -7.26 6.28 18.26
C ARG A 158 -8.64 6.80 17.90
N LEU A 159 -9.57 5.91 17.57
CA LEU A 159 -10.99 6.23 17.39
C LEU A 159 -11.76 6.19 18.72
N SER A 160 -11.17 5.63 19.79
CA SER A 160 -11.87 5.40 21.05
C SER A 160 -12.12 6.67 21.85
N ALA A 161 -13.35 6.76 22.35
CA ALA A 161 -13.87 7.89 23.14
C ALA A 161 -13.37 7.93 24.58
N ASP A 162 -12.62 6.93 25.05
CA ASP A 162 -12.43 6.67 26.47
C ASP A 162 -11.28 7.47 27.13
N ASP A 163 -10.38 8.07 26.35
CA ASP A 163 -9.27 8.87 26.88
C ASP A 163 -9.56 10.38 26.80
N LYS A 164 -10.32 10.89 27.76
CA LYS A 164 -10.67 12.32 27.86
C LYS A 164 -9.46 13.25 28.02
N GLU A 165 -8.39 12.80 28.67
CA GLU A 165 -7.18 13.60 28.90
C GLU A 165 -6.31 13.73 27.66
N LEU A 166 -6.20 12.68 26.85
CA LEU A 166 -5.47 12.72 25.59
C LEU A 166 -6.20 13.52 24.51
N LYS A 167 -7.54 13.62 24.59
CA LYS A 167 -8.38 14.46 23.72
C LYS A 167 -8.05 15.96 23.80
N SER A 168 -7.66 16.43 24.97
CA SER A 168 -7.40 17.87 25.18
C SER A 168 -6.05 18.29 24.60
N SER A 169 -5.09 17.38 24.46
CA SER A 169 -3.72 17.71 24.04
C SER A 169 -3.47 17.61 22.53
N ARG A 170 -4.26 16.81 21.78
CA ARG A 170 -4.16 16.67 20.31
C ARG A 170 -5.51 16.36 19.68
N PRO A 171 -6.47 17.29 19.67
CA PRO A 171 -7.83 17.05 19.17
C PRO A 171 -7.89 16.67 17.67
N GLU A 172 -6.93 17.09 16.88
CA GLU A 172 -6.84 16.84 15.44
C GLU A 172 -6.52 15.37 15.08
N PHE A 173 -5.95 14.59 16.00
CA PHE A 173 -5.64 13.17 15.77
C PHE A 173 -6.74 12.22 16.23
N PHE A 174 -7.81 12.74 16.81
CA PHE A 174 -8.83 11.91 17.43
C PHE A 174 -10.18 12.02 16.74
N GLN A 175 -10.80 10.88 16.50
CA GLN A 175 -12.24 10.65 16.32
C GLN A 175 -12.85 10.84 14.93
N LYS A 176 -12.09 11.03 13.86
CA LYS A 176 -12.70 10.97 12.54
C LYS A 176 -12.77 9.52 12.08
N PRO A 177 -13.95 9.04 11.63
CA PRO A 177 -14.05 7.71 11.06
C PRO A 177 -13.05 7.54 9.93
N LEU A 178 -12.36 6.40 9.91
CA LEU A 178 -11.44 6.08 8.82
C LEU A 178 -12.22 5.67 7.58
N ARG A 179 -11.76 6.15 6.43
CA ARG A 179 -12.31 5.81 5.12
C ARG A 179 -11.59 4.65 4.48
N SER A 180 -10.27 4.63 4.58
CA SER A 180 -9.43 3.58 4.01
C SER A 180 -8.23 3.28 4.88
N ILE A 181 -7.78 2.05 4.79
CA ILE A 181 -6.60 1.56 5.48
C ILE A 181 -5.85 0.58 4.59
N GLY A 182 -4.53 0.57 4.71
CA GLY A 182 -3.66 -0.38 4.03
C GLY A 182 -2.63 -0.96 4.99
N ILE A 183 -2.15 -2.15 4.67
CA ILE A 183 -1.03 -2.81 5.33
C ILE A 183 -0.05 -3.33 4.28
N ARG A 184 1.24 -3.23 4.57
CA ARG A 184 2.31 -3.60 3.67
C ARG A 184 3.46 -4.24 4.43
N GLY A 185 3.97 -5.36 3.91
CA GLY A 185 5.25 -5.93 4.32
C GLY A 185 6.37 -5.41 3.42
N THR A 186 7.42 -4.88 4.02
CA THR A 186 8.61 -4.35 3.33
C THR A 186 9.87 -4.99 3.88
N ASP A 187 11.04 -4.65 3.33
CA ASP A 187 12.32 -5.25 3.70
C ASP A 187 12.21 -6.78 3.63
N LEU A 188 11.92 -7.26 2.39
CA LEU A 188 11.62 -8.66 2.14
C LEU A 188 12.90 -9.49 2.15
N VAL A 189 12.81 -10.66 2.78
CA VAL A 189 13.82 -11.71 2.76
C VAL A 189 13.21 -13.02 2.28
N THR A 190 14.01 -13.92 1.73
CA THR A 190 13.55 -15.23 1.32
C THR A 190 13.32 -16.14 2.54
N ASP A 191 12.52 -17.18 2.39
CA ASP A 191 12.24 -18.16 3.46
C ASP A 191 13.47 -18.90 3.98
N TYR A 192 14.56 -18.95 3.19
CA TYR A 192 15.86 -19.56 3.58
C TYR A 192 16.75 -18.64 4.40
N PHE A 193 16.24 -17.45 4.79
CA PHE A 193 17.01 -16.52 5.59
C PHE A 193 17.18 -17.06 7.01
N TRP A 194 18.46 -17.17 7.45
CA TRP A 194 18.81 -17.59 8.81
C TRP A 194 18.45 -16.47 9.78
N GLU A 195 17.59 -16.79 10.73
CA GLU A 195 17.17 -15.87 11.80
C GLU A 195 17.69 -16.38 13.14
N GLN A 196 18.26 -15.47 13.92
CA GLN A 196 18.60 -15.79 15.31
C GLN A 196 17.29 -15.86 16.10
N LEU A 197 16.98 -17.05 16.62
CA LEU A 197 15.80 -17.23 17.47
C LEU A 197 16.00 -16.45 18.78
N ASP A 198 14.97 -15.70 19.16
CA ASP A 198 14.91 -15.06 20.47
C ASP A 198 14.63 -16.13 21.53
N MET A 199 15.40 -16.11 22.65
CA MET A 199 15.24 -17.04 23.75
C MET A 199 13.86 -16.94 24.45
N PHE A 200 13.16 -15.83 24.28
CA PHE A 200 11.83 -15.59 24.88
C PHE A 200 10.67 -15.95 23.96
N MET A 201 10.94 -16.41 22.73
CA MET A 201 9.92 -16.78 21.77
C MET A 201 9.69 -18.29 21.86
N ASP A 202 8.42 -18.72 21.86
CA ASP A 202 8.07 -20.14 21.72
C ASP A 202 8.10 -20.55 20.22
N PRO A 203 9.15 -21.29 19.78
CA PRO A 203 9.28 -21.70 18.39
C PRO A 203 8.17 -22.64 17.96
N GLN A 204 7.66 -23.49 18.88
CA GLN A 204 6.63 -24.47 18.56
C GLN A 204 5.27 -23.80 18.31
N ALA A 205 4.92 -22.80 19.13
CA ALA A 205 3.71 -22.03 18.94
C ALA A 205 3.75 -21.26 17.61
N ARG A 206 4.91 -20.69 17.24
CA ARG A 206 5.10 -20.00 15.97
C ARG A 206 5.00 -20.92 14.77
N GLU A 207 5.64 -22.10 14.83
CA GLU A 207 5.55 -23.12 13.79
C GLU A 207 4.12 -23.63 13.60
N LYS A 208 3.40 -23.87 14.68
CA LYS A 208 1.98 -24.25 14.65
C LYS A 208 1.13 -23.18 13.96
N GLN A 209 1.38 -21.90 14.26
CA GLN A 209 0.66 -20.80 13.64
C GLN A 209 0.94 -20.72 12.13
N MET A 210 2.19 -20.90 11.72
CA MET A 210 2.60 -20.93 10.32
C MET A 210 1.91 -22.07 9.56
N LYS A 211 1.95 -23.30 10.10
CA LYS A 211 1.27 -24.46 9.50
C LYS A 211 -0.24 -24.27 9.39
N MET A 212 -0.85 -23.61 10.38
CA MET A 212 -2.27 -23.26 10.34
C MET A 212 -2.57 -22.29 9.20
N ASP A 213 -1.78 -21.23 9.04
CA ASP A 213 -1.96 -20.26 7.96
C ASP A 213 -1.78 -20.91 6.58
N GLU A 214 -0.77 -21.78 6.40
CA GLU A 214 -0.56 -22.57 5.16
C GLU A 214 -1.76 -23.47 4.85
N THR A 215 -2.29 -24.16 5.87
CA THR A 215 -3.48 -25.01 5.71
C THR A 215 -4.70 -24.21 5.28
N VAL A 216 -4.90 -23.02 5.87
CA VAL A 216 -5.98 -22.10 5.48
C VAL A 216 -5.81 -21.65 4.03
N ASP A 217 -4.58 -21.34 3.60
CA ASP A 217 -4.31 -20.96 2.21
C ASP A 217 -4.65 -22.09 1.23
N ILE A 218 -4.31 -23.34 1.55
CA ILE A 218 -4.65 -24.53 0.73
C ILE A 218 -6.17 -24.70 0.62
N ILE A 219 -6.90 -24.58 1.74
CA ILE A 219 -8.36 -24.69 1.76
C ILE A 219 -8.98 -23.58 0.92
N ARG A 220 -8.55 -22.33 1.11
CA ARG A 220 -9.06 -21.17 0.37
C ARG A 220 -8.75 -21.24 -1.13
N LYS A 221 -7.59 -21.79 -1.51
CA LYS A 221 -7.24 -22.01 -2.93
C LYS A 221 -8.20 -23.01 -3.60
N ARG A 222 -8.65 -24.01 -2.86
CA ARG A 222 -9.52 -25.07 -3.37
C ARG A 222 -11.02 -24.68 -3.34
N PHE A 223 -11.47 -24.05 -2.27
CA PHE A 223 -12.90 -23.83 -1.98
C PHE A 223 -13.32 -22.36 -2.00
N GLY A 224 -12.38 -21.44 -2.28
CA GLY A 224 -12.61 -20.00 -2.29
C GLY A 224 -12.27 -19.30 -0.96
N PHE A 225 -12.10 -17.99 -1.03
CA PHE A 225 -11.63 -17.17 0.09
C PHE A 225 -12.51 -17.26 1.34
N TYR A 226 -13.82 -17.31 1.15
CA TYR A 226 -14.79 -17.31 2.25
C TYR A 226 -15.04 -18.70 2.87
N SER A 227 -14.39 -19.77 2.39
CA SER A 227 -14.55 -21.12 2.93
C SER A 227 -14.08 -21.28 4.38
N VAL A 228 -13.07 -20.51 4.76
CA VAL A 228 -12.55 -20.43 6.15
C VAL A 228 -12.34 -18.96 6.49
N GLN A 229 -12.99 -18.51 7.58
CA GLN A 229 -12.87 -17.14 8.08
C GLN A 229 -12.56 -17.15 9.57
N ARG A 230 -11.86 -16.10 10.04
CA ARG A 230 -11.64 -15.89 11.47
C ARG A 230 -12.93 -15.45 12.14
N GLY A 231 -13.18 -15.91 13.38
CA GLY A 231 -14.37 -15.52 14.15
C GLY A 231 -14.57 -14.01 14.27
N LEU A 232 -13.47 -13.23 14.27
CA LEU A 232 -13.51 -11.77 14.27
C LEU A 232 -14.32 -11.20 13.08
N MET A 233 -14.28 -11.84 11.92
CA MET A 233 -14.95 -11.36 10.70
C MET A 233 -16.47 -11.49 10.76
N TYR A 234 -17.00 -12.35 11.64
CA TYR A 234 -18.46 -12.50 11.83
C TYR A 234 -19.09 -11.36 12.63
N ARG A 235 -18.28 -10.49 13.27
CA ARG A 235 -18.78 -9.36 14.05
C ARG A 235 -19.36 -8.24 13.17
N ASP A 236 -18.82 -8.05 11.98
CA ASP A 236 -19.35 -7.10 11.01
C ASP A 236 -19.28 -7.70 9.60
N ARG A 237 -20.44 -8.03 9.04
CA ARG A 237 -20.55 -8.63 7.71
C ARG A 237 -20.24 -7.64 6.58
N ILE A 238 -20.49 -6.35 6.79
CA ILE A 238 -20.28 -5.32 5.77
C ILE A 238 -18.77 -5.09 5.59
N LEU A 239 -18.04 -4.91 6.70
CA LEU A 239 -16.59 -4.75 6.66
C LEU A 239 -15.88 -6.03 6.23
N SER A 240 -16.42 -7.19 6.60
CA SER A 240 -15.83 -8.49 6.25
C SER A 240 -16.07 -8.91 4.81
N ALA A 241 -16.99 -8.27 4.11
CA ALA A 241 -17.24 -8.49 2.69
C ALA A 241 -16.28 -7.71 1.78
N CYS A 242 -15.32 -6.96 2.33
CA CYS A 242 -14.28 -6.29 1.55
C CYS A 242 -13.52 -7.33 0.70
N ASP A 243 -13.68 -7.24 -0.62
CA ASP A 243 -12.98 -8.11 -1.56
C ASP A 243 -11.54 -7.63 -1.74
N THR A 244 -10.62 -8.28 -1.03
CA THR A 244 -9.20 -7.98 -1.10
C THR A 244 -8.48 -8.63 -2.28
N LYS A 245 -9.19 -9.40 -3.12
CA LYS A 245 -8.62 -10.07 -4.30
C LYS A 245 -8.86 -9.32 -5.59
N SER A 246 -10.04 -8.74 -5.79
CA SER A 246 -10.39 -8.00 -7.01
C SER A 246 -9.68 -6.65 -7.12
N ASP A 247 -9.24 -6.08 -6.00
CA ASP A 247 -8.49 -4.83 -5.96
C ASP A 247 -6.98 -4.98 -6.26
N HIS A 248 -6.55 -6.14 -6.76
CA HIS A 248 -5.17 -6.36 -7.21
C HIS A 248 -4.93 -5.66 -8.55
N THR A 249 -4.88 -4.35 -8.53
CA THR A 249 -4.31 -3.60 -9.64
C THR A 249 -2.81 -3.86 -9.63
N VAL A 250 -2.34 -4.64 -10.60
CA VAL A 250 -0.91 -4.72 -10.90
C VAL A 250 -0.53 -3.33 -11.38
N HIS A 251 0.05 -2.53 -10.50
CA HIS A 251 0.65 -1.28 -10.95
C HIS A 251 1.80 -1.63 -11.89
N PRO A 252 1.79 -1.14 -13.12
CA PRO A 252 2.94 -1.31 -13.98
C PRO A 252 4.17 -0.79 -13.24
N HIS A 253 5.27 -1.54 -13.29
CA HIS A 253 6.53 -1.10 -12.72
C HIS A 253 6.79 0.30 -13.24
N GLY A 254 6.93 1.27 -12.32
CA GLY A 254 7.13 2.65 -12.71
C GLY A 254 8.42 2.75 -13.56
N TYR A 255 8.42 3.67 -14.51
CA TYR A 255 9.54 3.99 -15.39
C TYR A 255 10.87 4.24 -14.63
N PHE A 256 10.80 4.49 -13.34
CA PHE A 256 11.90 4.82 -12.45
C PHE A 256 12.18 3.74 -11.38
N GLY A 257 12.07 2.46 -11.74
CA GLY A 257 12.43 1.35 -10.85
C GLY A 257 13.94 1.17 -10.72
#